data_db13d247b45948445aaf9350ddfd43ce
#
_entry.id   db13d247b45948445aaf9350ddfd43ce
#
_cell.length_a   1.000
_cell.length_b   1.000
_cell.length_c   1.000
_cell.angle_alpha   90.00
_cell.angle_beta   90.00
_cell.angle_gamma   90.00
#
_symmetry.space_group_name_H-M   'P 1'
#
loop_
_entity.id
_entity.type
_entity.pdbx_description
1 polymer ?
#
loop_
_entity_poly.entity_id
_entity_poly.type
_entity_poly.pdbx_seq_one_letter_code
_entity_poly.pdbx_strand_id
1 'polypeptide(L)'
;KDNTEYFEHSDLNLIDWMRQFSEEQSEIYLRGFLGKMLFSGDEVLKKANVLSGGEKVRMMFSRMMIRPANLLIFDQPTNHLDLESIEAVNNGLINFKSNILFTSLDHQFISSVANRIVEIFDDGTYRDIPMTYDEYIEKYVVAQK
;
A
#
# COMPACT_ATOMS: atom_id res chain seq x y z
N LYS A 1 13.74 4.18 -1.21
CA LYS A 1 14.55 3.28 -2.02
C LYS A 1 14.02 3.32 -3.44
N ASP A 2 14.89 3.50 -4.42
CA ASP A 2 14.51 3.47 -5.82
C ASP A 2 14.04 2.04 -6.17
N ASN A 3 12.80 1.93 -6.63
CA ASN A 3 12.17 0.65 -6.96
C ASN A 3 12.41 0.26 -8.42
N THR A 4 13.13 1.08 -9.17
CA THR A 4 13.33 0.95 -10.62
C THR A 4 14.05 -0.35 -10.97
N GLU A 5 15.05 -0.72 -10.18
CA GLU A 5 15.87 -1.93 -10.39
C GLU A 5 15.04 -3.24 -10.48
N TYR A 6 13.89 -3.29 -9.80
CA TYR A 6 13.04 -4.49 -9.82
C TYR A 6 12.36 -4.72 -11.17
N PHE A 7 12.28 -3.70 -12.01
CA PHE A 7 11.52 -3.73 -13.25
C PHE A 7 12.39 -3.59 -14.50
N GLU A 8 13.49 -2.83 -14.45
CA GLU A 8 14.28 -2.42 -15.62
C GLU A 8 14.79 -3.59 -16.47
N HIS A 9 15.07 -4.71 -15.86
CA HIS A 9 15.65 -5.88 -16.53
C HIS A 9 14.68 -7.05 -16.64
N SER A 10 13.38 -6.82 -16.38
CA SER A 10 12.37 -7.88 -16.40
C SER A 10 11.53 -7.82 -17.66
N ASP A 11 11.69 -8.80 -18.53
CA ASP A 11 10.85 -9.03 -19.72
C ASP A 11 9.55 -9.79 -19.41
N LEU A 12 9.32 -10.16 -18.16
CA LEU A 12 8.11 -10.85 -17.73
C LEU A 12 6.89 -9.93 -17.84
N ASN A 13 5.74 -10.49 -18.22
CA ASN A 13 4.47 -9.80 -18.05
C ASN A 13 4.12 -9.68 -16.54
N LEU A 14 3.14 -8.83 -16.20
CA LEU A 14 2.83 -8.56 -14.81
C LEU A 14 2.33 -9.78 -14.04
N ILE A 15 1.63 -10.71 -14.70
CA ILE A 15 1.16 -11.97 -14.08
C ILE A 15 2.37 -12.83 -13.68
N ASP A 16 3.29 -13.05 -14.61
CA ASP A 16 4.47 -13.89 -14.38
C ASP A 16 5.45 -13.23 -13.42
N TRP A 17 5.54 -11.89 -13.46
CA TRP A 17 6.33 -11.14 -12.51
C TRP A 17 5.77 -11.28 -11.07
N MET A 18 4.43 -11.19 -10.88
CA MET A 18 3.77 -11.38 -9.60
C MET A 18 3.83 -12.82 -9.11
N ARG A 19 3.77 -13.79 -10.02
CA ARG A 19 3.84 -15.23 -9.70
C ARG A 19 5.08 -15.60 -8.90
N GLN A 20 6.19 -14.89 -9.09
CA GLN A 20 7.42 -15.12 -8.33
C GLN A 20 7.28 -14.89 -6.82
N PHE A 21 6.27 -14.13 -6.40
CA PHE A 21 6.08 -13.71 -5.00
C PHE A 21 4.84 -14.32 -4.35
N SER A 22 3.98 -14.95 -5.11
CA SER A 22 2.70 -15.50 -4.66
C SER A 22 2.83 -16.98 -4.30
N GLU A 23 2.19 -17.40 -3.20
CA GLU A 23 1.99 -18.81 -2.89
C GLU A 23 0.96 -19.44 -3.82
N GLU A 24 -0.11 -18.71 -4.13
CA GLU A 24 -1.13 -19.14 -5.08
C GLU A 24 -0.68 -18.80 -6.52
N GLN A 25 -0.53 -19.83 -7.34
CA GLN A 25 0.10 -19.75 -8.66
C GLN A 25 -0.90 -19.61 -9.83
N SER A 26 -2.21 -19.76 -9.55
CA SER A 26 -3.22 -19.74 -10.61
C SER A 26 -3.32 -18.35 -11.26
N GLU A 27 -3.45 -18.34 -12.58
CA GLU A 27 -3.59 -17.09 -13.33
C GLU A 27 -4.86 -16.32 -12.92
N ILE A 28 -5.94 -17.03 -12.64
CA ILE A 28 -7.21 -16.42 -12.20
C ILE A 28 -7.01 -15.63 -10.91
N TYR A 29 -6.31 -16.19 -9.94
CA TYR A 29 -6.01 -15.51 -8.70
C TYR A 29 -5.14 -14.28 -8.92
N LEU A 30 -4.06 -14.41 -9.68
CA LEU A 30 -3.12 -13.33 -9.95
C LEU A 30 -3.78 -12.18 -10.73
N ARG A 31 -4.60 -12.49 -11.75
CA ARG A 31 -5.39 -11.46 -12.46
C ARG A 31 -6.38 -10.76 -11.53
N GLY A 32 -7.07 -11.50 -10.67
CA GLY A 32 -8.00 -10.92 -9.69
C GLY A 32 -7.29 -10.02 -8.69
N PHE A 33 -6.10 -10.41 -8.25
CA PHE A 33 -5.28 -9.60 -7.35
C PHE A 33 -4.78 -8.32 -8.04
N LEU A 34 -4.22 -8.43 -9.23
CA LEU A 34 -3.75 -7.28 -10.01
C LEU A 34 -4.90 -6.33 -10.39
N GLY A 35 -6.09 -6.86 -10.66
CA GLY A 35 -7.28 -6.05 -10.93
C GLY A 35 -7.68 -5.14 -9.77
N LYS A 36 -7.51 -5.59 -8.51
CA LYS A 36 -7.72 -4.74 -7.31
C LYS A 36 -6.70 -3.60 -7.20
N MET A 37 -5.56 -3.76 -7.84
CA MET A 37 -4.50 -2.74 -7.93
C MET A 37 -4.55 -1.95 -9.25
N LEU A 38 -5.74 -1.98 -9.91
CA LEU A 38 -6.04 -1.26 -11.15
C LEU A 38 -5.21 -1.69 -12.37
N PHE A 39 -4.81 -2.94 -12.41
CA PHE A 39 -4.29 -3.58 -13.61
C PHE A 39 -5.34 -4.53 -14.17
N SER A 40 -6.07 -4.11 -15.18
CA SER A 40 -7.22 -4.85 -15.70
C SER A 40 -7.06 -5.22 -17.18
N GLY A 41 -7.82 -6.22 -17.61
CA GLY A 41 -7.83 -6.65 -19.01
C GLY A 41 -6.45 -7.02 -19.53
N ASP A 42 -6.03 -6.40 -20.62
CA ASP A 42 -4.74 -6.66 -21.27
C ASP A 42 -3.55 -5.95 -20.60
N GLU A 43 -3.80 -5.06 -19.63
CA GLU A 43 -2.72 -4.38 -18.90
C GLU A 43 -1.83 -5.36 -18.13
N VAL A 44 -2.41 -6.45 -17.64
CA VAL A 44 -1.65 -7.51 -16.94
C VAL A 44 -0.66 -8.24 -17.84
N LEU A 45 -0.79 -8.10 -19.16
CA LEU A 45 0.12 -8.67 -20.17
C LEU A 45 1.26 -7.72 -20.53
N LYS A 46 1.24 -6.47 -20.07
CA LYS A 46 2.37 -5.54 -20.21
C LYS A 46 3.63 -6.15 -19.60
N LYS A 47 4.76 -5.88 -20.20
CA LYS A 47 6.06 -6.23 -19.60
C LYS A 47 6.37 -5.32 -18.41
N ALA A 48 7.00 -5.86 -17.38
CA ALA A 48 7.35 -5.11 -16.19
C ALA A 48 8.30 -3.94 -16.47
N ASN A 49 9.18 -4.04 -17.46
CA ASN A 49 10.14 -3.01 -17.82
C ASN A 49 9.54 -1.77 -18.53
N VAL A 50 8.29 -1.82 -19.00
CA VAL A 50 7.62 -0.69 -19.66
C VAL A 50 6.65 0.09 -18.76
N LEU A 51 6.58 -0.25 -17.48
CA LEU A 51 5.68 0.40 -16.53
C LEU A 51 6.04 1.86 -16.28
N SER A 52 5.01 2.71 -16.19
CA SER A 52 5.11 4.07 -15.67
C SER A 52 5.52 4.11 -14.19
N GLY A 53 5.89 5.29 -13.68
CA GLY A 53 6.26 5.45 -12.27
C GLY A 53 5.14 5.02 -11.31
N GLY A 54 3.90 5.46 -11.54
CA GLY A 54 2.74 5.08 -10.73
C GLY A 54 2.41 3.58 -10.82
N GLU A 55 2.49 2.99 -12.01
CA GLU A 55 2.32 1.55 -12.20
C GLU A 55 3.39 0.74 -11.46
N LYS A 56 4.66 1.17 -11.49
CA LYS A 56 5.74 0.54 -10.71
C LYS A 56 5.45 0.57 -9.22
N VAL A 57 4.96 1.69 -8.69
CA VAL A 57 4.60 1.80 -7.27
C VAL A 57 3.44 0.85 -6.93
N ARG A 58 2.37 0.83 -7.72
CA ARG A 58 1.25 -0.12 -7.52
C ARG A 58 1.71 -1.58 -7.57
N MET A 59 2.63 -1.92 -8.49
CA MET A 59 3.22 -3.27 -8.55
C MET A 59 4.07 -3.60 -7.33
N MET A 60 4.81 -2.64 -6.78
CA MET A 60 5.58 -2.85 -5.54
C MET A 60 4.67 -3.07 -4.34
N PHE A 61 3.57 -2.31 -4.20
CA PHE A 61 2.54 -2.59 -3.19
C PHE A 61 1.92 -3.97 -3.37
N SER A 62 1.57 -4.32 -4.61
CA SER A 62 1.06 -5.65 -4.96
C SER A 62 1.99 -6.76 -4.49
N ARG A 63 3.29 -6.62 -4.78
CA ARG A 63 4.32 -7.57 -4.34
C ARG A 63 4.42 -7.70 -2.82
N MET A 64 4.33 -6.59 -2.09
CA MET A 64 4.39 -6.62 -0.62
C MET A 64 3.15 -7.28 -0.02
N MET A 65 1.97 -7.00 -0.57
CA MET A 65 0.70 -7.51 -0.05
C MET A 65 0.41 -8.97 -0.44
N ILE A 66 0.90 -9.46 -1.59
CA ILE A 66 0.66 -10.84 -2.03
C ILE A 66 1.54 -11.84 -1.27
N ARG A 67 2.66 -11.40 -0.72
CA ARG A 67 3.53 -12.24 0.10
C ARG A 67 2.87 -12.51 1.45
N PRO A 68 3.12 -13.69 2.06
CA PRO A 68 2.60 -14.03 3.38
C PRO A 68 3.34 -13.25 4.48
N ALA A 69 3.18 -11.94 4.50
CA ALA A 69 3.73 -11.07 5.53
C ALA A 69 2.74 -10.93 6.69
N ASN A 70 3.24 -11.00 7.93
CA ASN A 70 2.47 -10.75 9.14
C ASN A 70 2.51 -9.28 9.60
N LEU A 71 3.43 -8.50 9.06
CA LEU A 71 3.58 -7.06 9.30
C LEU A 71 4.12 -6.37 8.05
N LEU A 72 3.46 -5.31 7.62
CA LEU A 72 3.96 -4.38 6.61
C LEU A 72 4.29 -3.04 7.27
N ILE A 73 5.40 -2.45 6.89
CA ILE A 73 5.85 -1.14 7.37
C ILE A 73 5.98 -0.20 6.18
N PHE A 74 5.29 0.95 6.24
CA PHE A 74 5.32 1.97 5.21
C PHE A 74 5.65 3.34 5.78
N ASP A 75 6.54 4.04 5.13
CA ASP A 75 6.83 5.43 5.41
C ASP A 75 6.26 6.30 4.29
N GLN A 76 5.23 7.09 4.60
CA GLN A 76 4.51 7.98 3.70
C GLN A 76 4.14 7.33 2.35
N PRO A 77 3.34 6.25 2.35
CA PRO A 77 3.12 5.41 1.18
C PRO A 77 2.39 6.09 0.03
N THR A 78 1.69 7.20 0.28
CA THR A 78 0.92 7.94 -0.72
C THR A 78 1.68 9.12 -1.34
N ASN A 79 2.89 9.41 -0.85
CA ASN A 79 3.67 10.52 -1.39
C ASN A 79 4.01 10.30 -2.87
N HIS A 80 3.83 11.37 -3.64
CA HIS A 80 4.12 11.41 -5.08
C HIS A 80 3.27 10.47 -5.95
N LEU A 81 2.16 9.93 -5.41
CA LEU A 81 1.22 9.14 -6.17
C LEU A 81 0.13 10.03 -6.77
N ASP A 82 -0.38 9.64 -7.94
CA ASP A 82 -1.63 10.18 -8.48
C ASP A 82 -2.85 9.65 -7.70
N LEU A 83 -4.00 10.29 -7.87
CA LEU A 83 -5.22 9.96 -7.14
C LEU A 83 -5.65 8.51 -7.33
N GLU A 84 -5.53 8.00 -8.55
CA GLU A 84 -5.89 6.62 -8.90
C GLU A 84 -5.00 5.62 -8.15
N SER A 85 -3.69 5.87 -8.13
CA SER A 85 -2.73 5.04 -7.39
C SER A 85 -2.95 5.10 -5.88
N ILE A 86 -3.29 6.28 -5.32
CA ILE A 86 -3.65 6.43 -3.90
C ILE A 86 -4.87 5.58 -3.57
N GLU A 87 -5.92 5.64 -4.40
CA GLU A 87 -7.14 4.84 -4.20
C GLU A 87 -6.86 3.34 -4.23
N ALA A 88 -6.07 2.88 -5.21
CA ALA A 88 -5.70 1.47 -5.31
C ALA A 88 -4.92 0.99 -4.09
N VAL A 89 -3.91 1.75 -3.65
CA VAL A 89 -3.11 1.45 -2.45
C VAL A 89 -4.00 1.44 -1.20
N ASN A 90 -4.86 2.44 -1.04
CA ASN A 90 -5.79 2.56 0.09
C ASN A 90 -6.70 1.32 0.18
N ASN A 91 -7.36 0.97 -0.92
CA ASN A 91 -8.23 -0.20 -1.00
C ASN A 91 -7.46 -1.52 -0.73
N GLY A 92 -6.24 -1.62 -1.24
CA GLY A 92 -5.37 -2.77 -0.97
C GLY A 92 -5.05 -2.92 0.51
N LEU A 93 -4.70 -1.82 1.19
CA LEU A 93 -4.34 -1.81 2.62
C LEU A 93 -5.55 -2.06 3.53
N ILE A 94 -6.72 -1.48 3.24
CA ILE A 94 -7.96 -1.74 3.97
C ILE A 94 -8.31 -3.25 3.96
N ASN A 95 -8.07 -3.92 2.85
CA ASN A 95 -8.37 -5.34 2.68
C ASN A 95 -7.22 -6.28 3.09
N PHE A 96 -6.08 -5.75 3.51
CA PHE A 96 -4.96 -6.56 3.96
C PHE A 96 -5.27 -7.19 5.31
N LYS A 97 -5.05 -8.50 5.43
CA LYS A 97 -5.52 -9.29 6.60
C LYS A 97 -4.54 -9.34 7.77
N SER A 98 -3.36 -8.75 7.62
CA SER A 98 -2.32 -8.74 8.66
C SER A 98 -2.07 -7.32 9.16
N ASN A 99 -1.06 -7.14 10.00
CA ASN A 99 -0.77 -5.87 10.63
C ASN A 99 -0.07 -4.91 9.65
N ILE A 100 -0.42 -3.63 9.74
CA ILE A 100 0.23 -2.55 9.00
C ILE A 100 0.66 -1.48 9.98
N LEU A 101 1.91 -1.05 9.89
CA LEU A 101 2.42 0.14 10.56
C LEU A 101 2.81 1.16 9.49
N PHE A 102 2.27 2.37 9.57
CA PHE A 102 2.58 3.38 8.56
C PHE A 102 2.65 4.78 9.14
N THR A 103 3.39 5.67 8.48
CA THR A 103 3.35 7.12 8.67
C THR A 103 2.63 7.76 7.49
N SER A 104 1.86 8.81 7.70
CA SER A 104 1.25 9.58 6.62
C SER A 104 0.91 11.00 7.10
N LEU A 105 0.92 11.95 6.16
CA LEU A 105 0.40 13.31 6.34
C LEU A 105 -0.99 13.48 5.68
N ASP A 106 -1.45 12.47 4.97
CA ASP A 106 -2.74 12.46 4.31
C ASP A 106 -3.83 12.03 5.29
N HIS A 107 -4.64 13.00 5.73
CA HIS A 107 -5.73 12.79 6.69
C HIS A 107 -6.76 11.77 6.20
N GLN A 108 -7.13 11.82 4.93
CA GLN A 108 -8.12 10.90 4.37
C GLN A 108 -7.59 9.46 4.34
N PHE A 109 -6.32 9.31 3.99
CA PHE A 109 -5.66 8.01 4.00
C PHE A 109 -5.58 7.44 5.43
N ILE A 110 -5.17 8.25 6.42
CA ILE A 110 -5.11 7.82 7.82
C ILE A 110 -6.50 7.42 8.32
N SER A 111 -7.53 8.24 8.09
CA SER A 111 -8.91 7.98 8.53
C SER A 111 -9.49 6.68 7.96
N SER A 112 -9.11 6.34 6.73
CA SER A 112 -9.65 5.13 6.06
C SER A 112 -8.92 3.83 6.44
N VAL A 113 -7.64 3.90 6.81
CA VAL A 113 -6.80 2.70 7.05
C VAL A 113 -6.54 2.46 8.53
N ALA A 114 -6.31 3.53 9.33
CA ALA A 114 -5.86 3.40 10.70
C ALA A 114 -7.00 3.04 11.67
N ASN A 115 -6.76 2.04 12.51
CA ASN A 115 -7.63 1.68 13.64
C ASN A 115 -6.91 1.79 15.01
N ARG A 116 -5.67 2.26 14.99
CA ARG A 116 -4.82 2.49 16.16
C ARG A 116 -3.85 3.63 15.84
N ILE A 117 -3.70 4.58 16.76
CA ILE A 117 -2.84 5.75 16.60
C ILE A 117 -1.68 5.67 17.58
N VAL A 118 -0.47 5.82 17.07
CA VAL A 118 0.73 6.01 17.87
C VAL A 118 1.23 7.42 17.64
N GLU A 119 1.08 8.26 18.66
CA GLU A 119 1.57 9.64 18.66
C GLU A 119 2.93 9.68 19.36
N ILE A 120 3.92 10.29 18.73
CA ILE A 120 5.27 10.45 19.27
C ILE A 120 5.49 11.93 19.54
N PHE A 121 5.95 12.28 20.75
CA PHE A 121 6.20 13.64 21.16
C PHE A 121 7.68 14.01 21.05
N ASP A 122 7.96 15.32 21.02
CA ASP A 122 9.33 15.85 20.88
C ASP A 122 10.25 15.49 22.05
N ASP A 123 9.66 15.23 23.23
CA ASP A 123 10.39 14.79 24.42
C ASP A 123 10.76 13.29 24.42
N GLY A 124 10.40 12.58 23.35
CA GLY A 124 10.63 11.14 23.20
C GLY A 124 9.57 10.25 23.86
N THR A 125 8.57 10.83 24.52
CA THR A 125 7.42 10.07 25.02
C THR A 125 6.48 9.70 23.86
N TYR A 126 5.61 8.73 24.09
CA TYR A 126 4.61 8.34 23.09
C TYR A 126 3.27 8.03 23.75
N ARG A 127 2.24 8.11 22.95
CA ARG A 127 0.88 7.71 23.30
C ARG A 127 0.40 6.68 22.27
N ASP A 128 -0.08 5.55 22.74
CA ASP A 128 -0.57 4.45 21.93
C ASP A 128 -2.04 4.17 22.23
N ILE A 129 -2.92 4.40 21.27
CA ILE A 129 -4.35 4.44 21.48
C ILE A 129 -5.10 3.63 20.42
N PRO A 130 -5.90 2.63 20.83
CA PRO A 130 -6.76 1.86 19.91
C PRO A 130 -8.03 2.67 19.59
N MET A 131 -7.93 3.59 18.64
CA MET A 131 -9.05 4.39 18.13
C MET A 131 -8.82 4.77 16.67
N THR A 132 -9.88 5.20 16.01
CA THR A 132 -9.81 5.77 14.67
C THR A 132 -9.12 7.14 14.68
N TYR A 133 -8.66 7.58 13.53
CA TYR A 133 -8.02 8.89 13.41
C TYR A 133 -9.01 10.05 13.66
N ASP A 134 -10.25 9.91 13.24
CA ASP A 134 -11.27 10.94 13.46
C ASP A 134 -11.60 11.11 14.95
N GLU A 135 -11.74 10.00 15.68
CA GLU A 135 -11.90 10.03 17.16
C GLU A 135 -10.68 10.65 17.84
N TYR A 136 -9.48 10.37 17.35
CA TYR A 136 -8.24 10.94 17.87
C TYR A 136 -8.21 12.47 17.69
N ILE A 137 -8.52 12.95 16.49
CA ILE A 137 -8.57 14.39 16.18
C ILE A 137 -9.58 15.10 17.08
N GLU A 138 -10.79 14.57 17.18
CA GLU A 138 -11.84 15.15 18.03
C GLU A 138 -11.40 15.26 19.50
N LYS A 139 -10.85 14.19 20.05
CA LYS A 139 -10.53 14.09 21.47
C LYS A 139 -9.24 14.82 21.87
N TYR A 140 -8.21 14.78 21.03
CA TYR A 140 -6.87 15.23 21.42
C TYR A 140 -6.37 16.47 20.69
N VAL A 141 -6.95 16.81 19.56
CA VAL A 141 -6.54 17.97 18.77
C VAL A 141 -7.55 19.11 18.87
N VAL A 142 -8.84 18.83 18.70
CA VAL A 142 -9.90 19.86 18.74
C VAL A 142 -10.25 20.22 20.20
N ALA A 143 -10.31 19.27 21.11
CA ALA A 143 -10.68 19.51 22.50
C ALA A 143 -9.63 20.30 23.30
N GLN A 144 -8.42 20.53 22.74
CA GLN A 144 -7.36 21.32 23.36
C GLN A 144 -7.31 22.80 22.87
N LYS A 145 -8.22 23.21 21.98
CA LYS A 145 -8.41 24.59 21.55
C LYS A 145 -9.56 25.24 22.33
#